data_91027973ad67160db17cadaff3895a54
#
_entry.id   91027973ad67160db17cadaff3895a54
#
_cell.length_a   1.000
_cell.length_b   1.000
_cell.length_c   1.000
_cell.angle_alpha   90.00
_cell.angle_beta   90.00
_cell.angle_gamma   90.00
#
_symmetry.space_group_name_H-M   'P 1'
#
loop_
_entity.id
_entity.type
_entity.pdbx_description
1 polymer ?
#
loop_
_entity_poly.entity_id
_entity_poly.type
_entity_poly.pdbx_seq_one_letter_code
_entity_poly.pdbx_strand_id
1 'polypeptide(L)'
;MQGHDLPEQLTAFLARRERDFIGFRRDLHMHPELAFAEHRTTGRIAAYLREAGLTPKELPAGTGLICDIGSGGGPTVALRADIDALPLTDEKDVPYRSTVPGTAHACGHDVHTAVLLAAGVFLAQQDRAGALPGRVRLIFQPAEELPGGAVEVVNFGAMDGVDRVFALHCDPRLTVGRVGLRTGGITAACDQIAVRLSGPGGHTARPHLTADLVYALGKVVTELPAVLSRRIDPRAGFSLVWGRISAGSAPNVIPDDAVAEGTIRCLNDEAWHAAPDIVKGLVESVASDYGAEAEVTYKRGVPPTINEETSVDIMREAVGLALGPDAAAPTPQSLGGEDFAWYLEHVPGALARLGTHSPDWDGPMLDLHRGTFDVDERAIGVGTRVMVTTALTALDADGRARTREEAEEQALA
;
A
#
# COMPACT_ATOMS: atom_id res chain seq x y z
N MET A 1 -18.18 0.08 -29.64
CA MET A 1 -17.58 -1.18 -30.19
C MET A 1 -18.04 -2.34 -29.34
N GLN A 2 -18.39 -3.48 -29.96
CA GLN A 2 -19.09 -4.59 -29.31
C GLN A 2 -18.15 -5.27 -28.30
N GLY A 3 -18.50 -5.23 -27.00
CA GLY A 3 -17.72 -5.77 -25.88
C GLY A 3 -17.60 -7.30 -25.79
N HIS A 4 -17.88 -8.01 -26.87
CA HIS A 4 -17.78 -9.50 -26.90
C HIS A 4 -16.37 -10.04 -27.22
N ASP A 5 -15.46 -9.19 -27.70
CA ASP A 5 -14.15 -9.63 -28.22
C ASP A 5 -12.98 -9.48 -27.20
N LEU A 6 -13.10 -8.57 -26.21
CA LEU A 6 -12.01 -8.28 -25.28
C LEU A 6 -11.58 -9.47 -24.40
N PRO A 7 -12.49 -10.23 -23.74
CA PRO A 7 -12.11 -11.40 -22.94
C PRO A 7 -11.40 -12.47 -23.77
N GLU A 8 -11.82 -12.66 -25.05
CA GLU A 8 -11.19 -13.61 -25.94
C GLU A 8 -9.80 -13.15 -26.37
N GLN A 9 -9.63 -11.86 -26.70
CA GLN A 9 -8.33 -11.27 -27.06
C GLN A 9 -7.35 -11.37 -25.88
N LEU A 10 -7.79 -11.05 -24.65
CA LEU A 10 -6.95 -11.13 -23.46
C LEU A 10 -6.58 -12.59 -23.15
N THR A 11 -7.53 -13.53 -23.33
CA THR A 11 -7.28 -14.96 -23.20
C THR A 11 -6.23 -15.44 -24.20
N ALA A 12 -6.39 -15.05 -25.47
CA ALA A 12 -5.44 -15.40 -26.52
C ALA A 12 -4.05 -14.74 -26.32
N PHE A 13 -4.01 -13.53 -25.78
CA PHE A 13 -2.76 -12.86 -25.40
C PHE A 13 -2.02 -13.62 -24.30
N LEU A 14 -2.69 -13.93 -23.20
CA LEU A 14 -2.11 -14.68 -22.08
C LEU A 14 -1.68 -16.08 -22.52
N ALA A 15 -2.50 -16.80 -23.30
CA ALA A 15 -2.10 -18.11 -23.80
C ALA A 15 -0.78 -18.11 -24.58
N ARG A 16 -0.44 -16.97 -25.23
CA ARG A 16 0.82 -16.80 -25.97
C ARG A 16 1.97 -16.28 -25.12
N ARG A 17 1.71 -15.44 -24.12
CA ARG A 17 2.72 -14.60 -23.46
C ARG A 17 2.90 -14.86 -21.98
N GLU A 18 1.99 -15.61 -21.32
CA GLU A 18 2.04 -15.81 -19.86
C GLU A 18 3.37 -16.40 -19.40
N ARG A 19 3.96 -17.31 -20.16
CA ARG A 19 5.28 -17.87 -19.86
C ARG A 19 6.40 -16.83 -19.86
N ASP A 20 6.29 -15.81 -20.71
CA ASP A 20 7.26 -14.71 -20.77
C ASP A 20 7.18 -13.88 -19.49
N PHE A 21 5.98 -13.60 -19.00
CA PHE A 21 5.76 -12.84 -17.77
C PHE A 21 6.12 -13.64 -16.51
N ILE A 22 5.86 -14.95 -16.49
CA ILE A 22 6.39 -15.84 -15.45
C ILE A 22 7.92 -15.83 -15.48
N GLY A 23 8.53 -15.91 -16.65
CA GLY A 23 9.99 -15.81 -16.80
C GLY A 23 10.54 -14.46 -16.32
N PHE A 24 9.83 -13.37 -16.60
CA PHE A 24 10.17 -12.05 -16.12
C PHE A 24 10.07 -11.95 -14.57
N ARG A 25 8.98 -12.45 -13.97
CA ARG A 25 8.82 -12.54 -12.51
C ARG A 25 9.97 -13.31 -11.88
N ARG A 26 10.31 -14.47 -12.43
CA ARG A 26 11.42 -15.30 -11.92
C ARG A 26 12.77 -14.64 -12.06
N ASP A 27 13.02 -13.86 -13.10
CA ASP A 27 14.23 -13.05 -13.27
C ASP A 27 14.34 -11.98 -12.18
N LEU A 28 13.25 -11.29 -11.84
CA LEU A 28 13.22 -10.34 -10.71
C LEU A 28 13.46 -11.07 -9.39
N HIS A 29 12.78 -12.20 -9.18
CA HIS A 29 12.91 -13.00 -7.97
C HIS A 29 14.34 -13.50 -7.71
N MET A 30 15.06 -13.89 -8.77
CA MET A 30 16.47 -14.28 -8.68
C MET A 30 17.42 -13.11 -8.38
N HIS A 31 17.03 -11.89 -8.70
CA HIS A 31 17.85 -10.69 -8.59
C HIS A 31 17.14 -9.57 -7.84
N PRO A 32 16.68 -9.84 -6.59
CA PRO A 32 15.93 -8.87 -5.83
C PRO A 32 16.81 -7.68 -5.43
N GLU A 33 16.22 -6.50 -5.41
CA GLU A 33 16.85 -5.25 -4.99
C GLU A 33 16.06 -4.62 -3.86
N LEU A 34 16.75 -4.08 -2.86
CA LEU A 34 16.13 -3.43 -1.70
C LEU A 34 15.54 -2.07 -2.08
N ALA A 35 14.67 -1.58 -1.21
CA ALA A 35 14.04 -0.26 -1.31
C ALA A 35 15.08 0.84 -1.61
N PHE A 36 14.77 1.70 -2.58
CA PHE A 36 15.63 2.76 -3.14
C PHE A 36 16.92 2.29 -3.85
N ALA A 37 17.02 1.00 -4.15
CA ALA A 37 18.15 0.41 -4.88
C ALA A 37 17.70 -0.41 -6.10
N GLU A 38 16.46 -0.31 -6.53
CA GLU A 38 15.79 -1.11 -7.58
C GLU A 38 16.19 -0.67 -9.00
N HIS A 39 17.48 -0.38 -9.21
CA HIS A 39 18.00 0.13 -10.49
C HIS A 39 17.91 -0.91 -11.62
N ARG A 40 18.28 -2.16 -11.34
CA ARG A 40 18.19 -3.24 -12.33
C ARG A 40 16.71 -3.54 -12.65
N THR A 41 15.89 -3.65 -11.63
CA THR A 41 14.45 -3.89 -11.76
C THR A 41 13.80 -2.82 -12.61
N THR A 42 14.05 -1.54 -12.31
CA THR A 42 13.58 -0.38 -13.09
C THR A 42 14.05 -0.47 -14.55
N GLY A 43 15.34 -0.74 -14.76
CA GLY A 43 15.91 -0.89 -16.11
C GLY A 43 15.29 -2.05 -16.89
N ARG A 44 15.00 -3.19 -16.25
CA ARG A 44 14.33 -4.34 -16.86
C ARG A 44 12.90 -4.03 -17.28
N ILE A 45 12.14 -3.35 -16.41
CA ILE A 45 10.78 -2.89 -16.71
C ILE A 45 10.80 -1.91 -17.88
N ALA A 46 11.67 -0.90 -17.80
CA ALA A 46 11.80 0.12 -18.85
C ALA A 46 12.15 -0.48 -20.22
N ALA A 47 13.09 -1.42 -20.26
CA ALA A 47 13.45 -2.11 -21.48
C ALA A 47 12.27 -2.87 -22.09
N TYR A 48 11.53 -3.62 -21.28
CA TYR A 48 10.38 -4.38 -21.75
C TYR A 48 9.25 -3.49 -22.26
N LEU A 49 8.98 -2.36 -21.61
CA LEU A 49 7.99 -1.38 -22.05
C LEU A 49 8.41 -0.72 -23.37
N ARG A 50 9.71 -0.39 -23.54
CA ARG A 50 10.25 0.15 -24.81
C ARG A 50 10.11 -0.86 -25.95
N GLU A 51 10.37 -2.14 -25.72
CA GLU A 51 10.14 -3.22 -26.70
C GLU A 51 8.66 -3.33 -27.08
N ALA A 52 7.75 -3.03 -26.14
CA ALA A 52 6.32 -2.94 -26.42
C ALA A 52 5.90 -1.64 -27.13
N GLY A 53 6.84 -0.74 -27.47
CA GLY A 53 6.61 0.52 -28.18
C GLY A 53 6.14 1.66 -27.28
N LEU A 54 6.33 1.54 -25.96
CA LEU A 54 5.98 2.56 -24.98
C LEU A 54 7.19 3.43 -24.60
N THR A 55 6.94 4.57 -23.95
CA THR A 55 7.97 5.53 -23.55
C THR A 55 7.94 5.72 -22.04
N PRO A 56 8.57 4.83 -21.27
CA PRO A 56 8.64 4.96 -19.80
C PRO A 56 9.48 6.17 -19.41
N LYS A 57 9.08 6.85 -18.34
CA LYS A 57 9.79 7.95 -17.69
C LYS A 57 10.27 7.45 -16.32
N GLU A 58 11.58 7.22 -16.22
CA GLU A 58 12.21 6.81 -14.96
C GLU A 58 12.22 7.99 -13.97
N LEU A 59 12.07 7.72 -12.69
CA LEU A 59 12.17 8.72 -11.64
C LEU A 59 13.61 9.27 -11.55
N PRO A 60 13.81 10.48 -11.02
CA PRO A 60 15.14 11.12 -10.97
C PRO A 60 16.21 10.32 -10.22
N ALA A 61 15.83 9.55 -9.21
CA ALA A 61 16.73 8.67 -8.47
C ALA A 61 17.18 7.43 -9.28
N GLY A 62 16.53 7.14 -10.41
CA GLY A 62 16.80 5.97 -11.25
C GLY A 62 16.19 4.68 -10.71
N THR A 63 15.30 4.77 -9.72
CA THR A 63 14.49 3.68 -9.20
C THR A 63 13.01 4.02 -9.36
N GLY A 64 12.23 3.08 -9.91
CA GLY A 64 10.84 3.31 -10.28
C GLY A 64 10.66 4.11 -11.57
N LEU A 65 9.46 4.03 -12.13
CA LEU A 65 9.08 4.75 -13.36
C LEU A 65 7.57 4.90 -13.50
N ILE A 66 7.15 5.84 -14.34
CA ILE A 66 5.78 5.94 -14.84
C ILE A 66 5.77 5.76 -16.37
N CYS A 67 4.65 5.26 -16.90
CA CYS A 67 4.48 5.09 -18.33
C CYS A 67 3.02 5.29 -18.74
N ASP A 68 2.77 6.27 -19.62
CA ASP A 68 1.44 6.55 -20.13
C ASP A 68 1.13 5.74 -21.39
N ILE A 69 -0.09 5.23 -21.49
CA ILE A 69 -0.66 4.52 -22.62
C ILE A 69 -1.89 5.30 -23.07
N GLY A 70 -2.03 5.55 -24.36
CA GLY A 70 -3.10 6.35 -24.93
C GLY A 70 -2.73 7.83 -25.03
N SER A 71 -3.13 8.44 -26.15
CA SER A 71 -2.88 9.85 -26.47
C SER A 71 -4.15 10.68 -26.58
N GLY A 72 -5.32 10.03 -26.43
CA GLY A 72 -6.63 10.65 -26.59
C GLY A 72 -7.03 11.55 -25.43
N GLY A 73 -8.04 12.40 -25.65
CA GLY A 73 -8.80 13.02 -24.57
C GLY A 73 -9.64 11.97 -23.85
N GLY A 74 -10.12 12.30 -22.65
CA GLY A 74 -10.92 11.39 -21.86
C GLY A 74 -10.31 11.13 -20.48
N PRO A 75 -10.90 10.23 -19.67
CA PRO A 75 -10.40 9.92 -18.34
C PRO A 75 -9.03 9.24 -18.38
N THR A 76 -8.30 9.37 -17.27
CA THR A 76 -7.00 8.74 -17.06
C THR A 76 -7.06 7.87 -15.81
N VAL A 77 -6.79 6.60 -15.95
CA VAL A 77 -6.73 5.64 -14.85
C VAL A 77 -5.30 5.24 -14.59
N ALA A 78 -4.86 5.30 -13.34
CA ALA A 78 -3.55 4.80 -12.93
C ALA A 78 -3.63 3.37 -12.39
N LEU A 79 -2.65 2.55 -12.74
CA LEU A 79 -2.43 1.22 -12.22
C LEU A 79 -1.06 1.17 -11.56
N ARG A 80 -0.97 0.71 -10.31
CA ARG A 80 0.28 0.68 -9.53
C ARG A 80 0.76 -0.73 -9.24
N ALA A 81 2.05 -0.93 -9.30
CA ALA A 81 2.78 -2.03 -8.70
C ALA A 81 4.02 -1.48 -7.97
N ASP A 82 4.29 -1.99 -6.77
CA ASP A 82 5.55 -1.87 -6.07
C ASP A 82 6.61 -2.79 -6.67
N ILE A 83 7.91 -2.48 -6.46
CA ILE A 83 9.00 -3.19 -7.14
C ILE A 83 10.17 -3.59 -6.25
N ASP A 84 10.18 -3.20 -4.99
CA ASP A 84 11.26 -3.46 -4.04
C ASP A 84 11.18 -4.87 -3.41
N ALA A 85 12.29 -5.29 -2.79
CA ALA A 85 12.44 -6.55 -2.07
C ALA A 85 12.85 -6.31 -0.61
N LEU A 86 12.79 -7.37 0.20
CA LEU A 86 13.03 -7.35 1.63
C LEU A 86 14.43 -7.84 2.02
N PRO A 87 15.02 -7.30 3.12
CA PRO A 87 16.31 -7.73 3.65
C PRO A 87 16.18 -9.02 4.46
N LEU A 88 15.84 -10.13 3.80
CA LEU A 88 15.74 -11.46 4.40
C LEU A 88 16.24 -12.54 3.43
N THR A 89 16.66 -13.68 3.97
CA THR A 89 17.16 -14.80 3.17
C THR A 89 16.02 -15.56 2.51
N ASP A 90 16.14 -15.83 1.22
CA ASP A 90 15.26 -16.76 0.51
C ASP A 90 15.60 -18.20 0.89
N GLU A 91 14.67 -18.89 1.55
CA GLU A 91 14.85 -20.26 2.09
C GLU A 91 14.27 -21.35 1.17
N LYS A 92 13.67 -20.95 0.04
CA LYS A 92 12.99 -21.89 -0.87
C LYS A 92 13.99 -22.78 -1.63
N ASP A 93 13.59 -24.00 -1.90
CA ASP A 93 14.29 -24.92 -2.82
C ASP A 93 13.60 -24.91 -4.19
N VAL A 94 13.79 -23.83 -4.93
CA VAL A 94 13.19 -23.62 -6.26
C VAL A 94 14.24 -23.11 -7.25
N PRO A 95 14.08 -23.39 -8.56
CA PRO A 95 15.06 -22.99 -9.58
C PRO A 95 15.25 -21.47 -9.71
N TYR A 96 14.26 -20.68 -9.28
CA TYR A 96 14.26 -19.22 -9.33
C TYR A 96 14.55 -18.57 -7.96
N ARG A 97 15.09 -19.32 -7.00
CA ARG A 97 15.53 -18.79 -5.71
C ARG A 97 16.46 -17.59 -5.88
N SER A 98 16.34 -16.61 -4.97
CA SER A 98 17.23 -15.45 -4.95
C SER A 98 18.71 -15.84 -5.02
N THR A 99 19.47 -15.19 -5.90
CA THR A 99 20.91 -15.30 -6.00
C THR A 99 21.66 -14.22 -5.20
N VAL A 100 20.90 -13.29 -4.57
CA VAL A 100 21.41 -12.20 -3.75
C VAL A 100 21.31 -12.58 -2.27
N PRO A 101 22.43 -12.84 -1.59
CA PRO A 101 22.41 -13.25 -0.19
C PRO A 101 21.70 -12.22 0.71
N GLY A 102 20.77 -12.68 1.54
CA GLY A 102 20.06 -11.83 2.50
C GLY A 102 19.02 -10.90 1.88
N THR A 103 18.62 -11.13 0.62
CA THR A 103 17.57 -10.33 -0.04
C THR A 103 16.60 -11.26 -0.78
N ALA A 104 15.30 -11.03 -0.62
CA ALA A 104 14.26 -11.84 -1.29
C ALA A 104 12.98 -11.04 -1.54
N HIS A 105 12.29 -11.35 -2.63
CA HIS A 105 10.91 -10.91 -2.84
C HIS A 105 9.95 -11.76 -1.99
N ALA A 106 9.80 -11.36 -0.73
CA ALA A 106 8.94 -12.07 0.22
C ALA A 106 7.61 -11.36 0.52
N CYS A 107 7.28 -10.31 -0.26
CA CYS A 107 5.97 -9.65 -0.24
C CYS A 107 5.19 -9.80 -1.57
N GLY A 108 5.81 -10.37 -2.61
CA GLY A 108 5.17 -10.62 -3.90
C GLY A 108 5.25 -9.46 -4.88
N HIS A 109 6.11 -8.47 -4.64
CA HIS A 109 6.27 -7.30 -5.52
C HIS A 109 6.79 -7.69 -6.93
N ASP A 110 7.52 -8.78 -7.04
CA ASP A 110 7.89 -9.40 -8.33
C ASP A 110 6.65 -9.89 -9.12
N VAL A 111 5.62 -10.39 -8.43
CA VAL A 111 4.34 -10.76 -9.03
C VAL A 111 3.55 -9.51 -9.42
N HIS A 112 3.45 -8.51 -8.54
CA HIS A 112 2.76 -7.25 -8.83
C HIS A 112 3.38 -6.58 -10.06
N THR A 113 4.71 -6.52 -10.13
CA THR A 113 5.45 -5.99 -11.27
C THR A 113 5.14 -6.75 -12.57
N ALA A 114 5.16 -8.09 -12.53
CA ALA A 114 4.87 -8.91 -13.72
C ALA A 114 3.41 -8.75 -14.17
N VAL A 115 2.46 -8.67 -13.25
CA VAL A 115 1.03 -8.41 -13.52
C VAL A 115 0.84 -7.08 -14.21
N LEU A 116 1.43 -6.01 -13.67
CA LEU A 116 1.28 -4.66 -14.21
C LEU A 116 1.97 -4.54 -15.58
N LEU A 117 3.14 -5.16 -15.73
CA LEU A 117 3.85 -5.20 -17.01
C LEU A 117 3.02 -5.89 -18.09
N ALA A 118 2.44 -7.06 -17.78
CA ALA A 118 1.58 -7.79 -18.70
C ALA A 118 0.32 -7.01 -19.09
N ALA A 119 -0.32 -6.37 -18.10
CA ALA A 119 -1.47 -5.49 -18.32
C ALA A 119 -1.10 -4.32 -19.23
N GLY A 120 0.02 -3.65 -18.97
CA GLY A 120 0.51 -2.54 -19.78
C GLY A 120 0.78 -2.92 -21.23
N VAL A 121 1.43 -4.08 -21.46
CA VAL A 121 1.69 -4.58 -22.83
C VAL A 121 0.39 -4.86 -23.59
N PHE A 122 -0.61 -5.46 -22.93
CA PHE A 122 -1.92 -5.70 -23.56
C PHE A 122 -2.65 -4.39 -23.85
N LEU A 123 -2.70 -3.47 -22.89
CA LEU A 123 -3.35 -2.16 -23.07
C LEU A 123 -2.69 -1.33 -24.16
N ALA A 124 -1.37 -1.40 -24.34
CA ALA A 124 -0.66 -0.80 -25.46
C ALA A 124 -1.06 -1.40 -26.81
N GLN A 125 -1.42 -2.70 -26.87
CA GLN A 125 -1.97 -3.30 -28.09
C GLN A 125 -3.38 -2.77 -28.37
N GLN A 126 -4.21 -2.58 -27.32
CA GLN A 126 -5.56 -2.00 -27.47
C GLN A 126 -5.51 -0.55 -27.92
N ASP A 127 -4.56 0.25 -27.41
CA ASP A 127 -4.34 1.64 -27.86
C ASP A 127 -3.98 1.71 -29.33
N ARG A 128 -3.02 0.90 -29.79
CA ARG A 128 -2.65 0.80 -31.21
C ARG A 128 -3.80 0.36 -32.13
N ALA A 129 -4.74 -0.42 -31.59
CA ALA A 129 -5.94 -0.82 -32.30
C ALA A 129 -7.06 0.24 -32.27
N GLY A 130 -6.84 1.39 -31.60
CA GLY A 130 -7.83 2.45 -31.42
C GLY A 130 -8.98 2.02 -30.49
N ALA A 131 -8.74 1.06 -29.58
CA ALA A 131 -9.75 0.46 -28.71
C ALA A 131 -9.66 0.95 -27.25
N LEU A 132 -8.71 1.82 -26.92
CA LEU A 132 -8.56 2.38 -25.57
C LEU A 132 -9.41 3.66 -25.44
N PRO A 133 -10.42 3.70 -24.53
CA PRO A 133 -11.37 4.83 -24.46
C PRO A 133 -10.86 6.02 -23.64
N GLY A 134 -9.60 6.04 -23.25
CA GLY A 134 -8.96 7.10 -22.46
C GLY A 134 -7.47 6.84 -22.34
N ARG A 135 -6.88 7.20 -21.21
CA ARG A 135 -5.47 6.96 -20.90
C ARG A 135 -5.28 6.03 -19.72
N VAL A 136 -4.22 5.22 -19.75
CA VAL A 136 -3.79 4.42 -18.61
C VAL A 136 -2.37 4.82 -18.25
N ARG A 137 -2.15 5.17 -16.99
CA ARG A 137 -0.84 5.42 -16.41
C ARG A 137 -0.38 4.20 -15.63
N LEU A 138 0.71 3.59 -16.05
CA LEU A 138 1.40 2.56 -15.28
C LEU A 138 2.36 3.23 -14.30
N ILE A 139 2.33 2.80 -13.04
CA ILE A 139 3.21 3.27 -11.96
C ILE A 139 3.96 2.06 -11.43
N PHE A 140 5.26 2.00 -11.67
CA PHE A 140 6.16 1.02 -11.04
C PHE A 140 6.89 1.75 -9.92
N GLN A 141 6.40 1.55 -8.71
CA GLN A 141 6.79 2.32 -7.54
C GLN A 141 7.95 1.67 -6.80
N PRO A 142 9.05 2.39 -6.49
CA PRO A 142 10.12 1.90 -5.62
C PRO A 142 9.72 1.97 -4.15
N ALA A 143 10.43 1.25 -3.30
CA ALA A 143 10.50 1.44 -1.85
C ALA A 143 9.14 1.49 -1.12
N GLU A 144 8.27 0.51 -1.35
CA GLU A 144 7.03 0.36 -0.58
C GLU A 144 7.31 0.01 0.89
N GLU A 145 8.32 -0.84 1.13
CA GLU A 145 8.68 -1.38 2.45
C GLU A 145 9.44 -0.36 3.34
N LEU A 146 9.81 0.80 2.78
CA LEU A 146 10.43 1.91 3.50
C LEU A 146 9.67 3.22 3.26
N PRO A 147 9.64 4.12 4.26
CA PRO A 147 8.93 5.39 4.09
C PRO A 147 9.49 6.23 2.94
N GLY A 148 8.61 6.71 2.06
CA GLY A 148 8.94 7.72 1.05
C GLY A 148 8.75 7.30 -0.40
N GLY A 149 8.67 6.00 -0.72
CA GLY A 149 8.56 5.50 -2.09
C GLY A 149 7.38 6.10 -2.86
N ALA A 150 6.16 5.93 -2.36
CA ALA A 150 4.96 6.51 -2.99
C ALA A 150 5.01 8.05 -3.03
N VAL A 151 5.54 8.69 -1.97
CA VAL A 151 5.66 10.15 -1.90
C VAL A 151 6.60 10.69 -3.00
N GLU A 152 7.71 10.01 -3.27
CA GLU A 152 8.61 10.37 -4.38
C GLU A 152 7.89 10.29 -5.73
N VAL A 153 7.12 9.24 -5.96
CA VAL A 153 6.33 9.03 -7.18
C VAL A 153 5.24 10.09 -7.34
N VAL A 154 4.53 10.43 -6.24
CA VAL A 154 3.53 11.52 -6.23
C VAL A 154 4.19 12.86 -6.55
N ASN A 155 5.31 13.18 -5.91
CA ASN A 155 6.07 14.42 -6.17
C ASN A 155 6.61 14.50 -7.60
N PHE A 156 6.84 13.37 -8.25
CA PHE A 156 7.19 13.30 -9.68
C PHE A 156 6.01 13.63 -10.62
N GLY A 157 4.81 13.83 -10.09
CA GLY A 157 3.60 14.16 -10.84
C GLY A 157 2.81 12.94 -11.32
N ALA A 158 2.98 11.79 -10.66
CA ALA A 158 2.28 10.57 -11.07
C ALA A 158 0.75 10.68 -10.96
N MET A 159 0.22 11.57 -10.12
CA MET A 159 -1.22 11.80 -9.99
C MET A 159 -1.76 12.93 -10.87
N ASP A 160 -0.89 13.64 -11.61
CA ASP A 160 -1.33 14.76 -12.45
C ASP A 160 -2.29 14.30 -13.56
N GLY A 161 -3.53 14.78 -13.50
CA GLY A 161 -4.58 14.47 -14.46
C GLY A 161 -5.09 13.02 -14.42
N VAL A 162 -4.83 12.30 -13.32
CA VAL A 162 -5.40 10.98 -13.03
C VAL A 162 -6.76 11.14 -12.37
N ASP A 163 -7.75 10.36 -12.79
CA ASP A 163 -9.09 10.35 -12.22
C ASP A 163 -9.27 9.28 -11.14
N ARG A 164 -8.61 8.12 -11.31
CA ARG A 164 -8.63 7.00 -10.36
C ARG A 164 -7.33 6.23 -10.36
N VAL A 165 -7.02 5.59 -9.22
CA VAL A 165 -5.85 4.71 -9.10
C VAL A 165 -6.23 3.35 -8.53
N PHE A 166 -5.62 2.27 -9.08
CA PHE A 166 -5.88 0.91 -8.64
C PHE A 166 -4.58 0.14 -8.43
N ALA A 167 -4.59 -0.77 -7.44
CA ALA A 167 -3.50 -1.69 -7.18
C ALA A 167 -4.01 -3.08 -6.77
N LEU A 168 -3.14 -4.09 -6.94
CA LEU A 168 -3.30 -5.42 -6.38
C LEU A 168 -2.16 -5.71 -5.41
N HIS A 169 -2.46 -6.43 -4.33
CA HIS A 169 -1.45 -6.95 -3.42
C HIS A 169 -1.66 -8.46 -3.20
N CYS A 170 -0.61 -9.25 -3.24
CA CYS A 170 -0.65 -10.69 -2.99
C CYS A 170 -1.24 -11.02 -1.61
N ASP A 171 -2.13 -11.99 -1.55
CA ASP A 171 -2.66 -12.53 -0.29
C ASP A 171 -2.57 -14.07 -0.30
N PRO A 172 -1.64 -14.65 0.46
CA PRO A 172 -1.46 -16.09 0.56
C PRO A 172 -2.60 -16.82 1.30
N ARG A 173 -3.55 -16.08 1.87
CA ARG A 173 -4.76 -16.66 2.52
C ARG A 173 -5.89 -16.89 1.52
N LEU A 174 -5.81 -16.26 0.33
CA LEU A 174 -6.76 -16.43 -0.75
C LEU A 174 -6.21 -17.40 -1.79
N THR A 175 -7.05 -18.32 -2.23
CA THR A 175 -6.70 -19.24 -3.33
C THR A 175 -6.56 -18.47 -4.64
N VAL A 176 -5.63 -18.87 -5.49
CA VAL A 176 -5.45 -18.34 -6.84
C VAL A 176 -6.79 -18.41 -7.62
N GLY A 177 -7.08 -17.34 -8.37
CA GLY A 177 -8.38 -17.16 -9.04
C GLY A 177 -9.41 -16.40 -8.18
N ARG A 178 -9.12 -16.07 -6.94
CA ARG A 178 -9.96 -15.23 -6.08
C ARG A 178 -9.33 -13.85 -5.88
N VAL A 179 -10.19 -12.84 -5.72
CA VAL A 179 -9.79 -11.45 -5.45
C VAL A 179 -10.55 -10.92 -4.25
N GLY A 180 -9.82 -10.51 -3.23
CA GLY A 180 -10.37 -9.95 -2.00
C GLY A 180 -10.67 -8.46 -2.16
N LEU A 181 -11.92 -8.06 -1.93
CA LEU A 181 -12.40 -6.68 -2.04
C LEU A 181 -12.98 -6.20 -0.73
N ARG A 182 -12.74 -4.92 -0.41
CA ARG A 182 -13.28 -4.26 0.77
C ARG A 182 -13.43 -2.77 0.52
N THR A 183 -14.59 -2.21 0.82
CA THR A 183 -14.85 -0.77 0.87
C THR A 183 -14.37 -0.20 2.20
N GLY A 184 -13.84 1.03 2.19
CA GLY A 184 -13.29 1.68 3.38
C GLY A 184 -11.89 1.18 3.74
N GLY A 185 -11.51 1.29 5.01
CA GLY A 185 -10.16 0.95 5.46
C GLY A 185 -9.79 -0.51 5.21
N ILE A 186 -8.75 -0.76 4.42
CA ILE A 186 -8.22 -2.10 4.13
C ILE A 186 -6.88 -2.34 4.84
N THR A 187 -6.00 -1.34 4.93
CA THR A 187 -4.77 -1.36 5.74
C THR A 187 -4.74 -0.17 6.68
N ALA A 188 -4.03 -0.30 7.81
CA ALA A 188 -3.98 0.74 8.82
C ALA A 188 -2.88 1.76 8.54
N ALA A 189 -3.09 2.99 9.01
CA ALA A 189 -2.00 3.94 9.21
C ALA A 189 -0.91 3.35 10.12
N CYS A 190 0.32 3.81 9.94
CA CYS A 190 1.46 3.35 10.71
C CYS A 190 2.32 4.52 11.19
N ASP A 191 1.96 5.10 12.34
CA ASP A 191 2.66 6.24 12.92
C ASP A 191 3.53 5.84 14.10
N GLN A 192 4.49 6.69 14.45
CA GLN A 192 5.35 6.55 15.61
C GLN A 192 5.14 7.71 16.57
N ILE A 193 5.20 7.42 17.86
CA ILE A 193 5.13 8.41 18.93
C ILE A 193 6.32 8.23 19.89
N ALA A 194 6.92 9.34 20.28
CA ALA A 194 7.83 9.40 21.41
C ALA A 194 7.34 10.48 22.39
N VAL A 195 7.23 10.12 23.65
CA VAL A 195 6.89 11.02 24.76
C VAL A 195 8.11 11.13 25.65
N ARG A 196 8.61 12.33 25.84
CA ARG A 196 9.63 12.64 26.82
C ARG A 196 9.03 13.49 27.92
N LEU A 197 9.21 13.07 29.16
CA LEU A 197 8.85 13.84 30.33
C LEU A 197 10.13 14.37 30.97
N SER A 198 10.10 15.63 31.42
CA SER A 198 11.19 16.27 32.17
C SER A 198 10.64 17.02 33.38
N GLY A 199 11.48 17.17 34.39
CA GLY A 199 11.12 17.90 35.61
C GLY A 199 12.15 17.74 36.71
N PRO A 200 12.01 18.46 37.84
CA PRO A 200 12.98 18.37 38.92
C PRO A 200 12.98 16.97 39.56
N GLY A 201 14.11 16.27 39.40
CA GLY A 201 14.40 15.00 40.10
C GLY A 201 14.82 15.21 41.55
N GLY A 202 15.07 14.11 42.28
CA GLY A 202 15.56 14.19 43.64
C GLY A 202 15.41 12.91 44.45
N HIS A 203 15.46 13.05 45.79
CA HIS A 203 15.41 11.91 46.67
C HIS A 203 13.96 11.44 46.89
N THR A 204 13.71 10.13 46.77
CA THR A 204 12.38 9.54 46.94
C THR A 204 11.72 9.80 48.29
N ALA A 205 12.49 10.17 49.33
CA ALA A 205 11.97 10.59 50.64
C ALA A 205 11.35 12.01 50.63
N ARG A 206 11.50 12.77 49.54
CA ARG A 206 10.99 14.15 49.39
C ARG A 206 10.24 14.37 48.07
N PRO A 207 9.22 13.55 47.77
CA PRO A 207 8.53 13.58 46.48
C PRO A 207 7.82 14.92 46.25
N HIS A 208 7.42 15.65 47.28
CA HIS A 208 6.75 16.94 47.21
C HIS A 208 7.67 18.10 46.71
N LEU A 209 8.98 17.87 46.56
CA LEU A 209 9.96 18.83 45.99
C LEU A 209 10.42 18.41 44.58
N THR A 210 9.80 17.42 43.99
CA THR A 210 10.19 16.83 42.69
C THR A 210 8.97 16.68 41.78
N ALA A 211 9.18 16.47 40.49
CA ALA A 211 8.22 15.82 39.62
C ALA A 211 8.51 14.31 39.61
N ASP A 212 7.58 13.50 40.09
CA ASP A 212 7.77 12.03 40.09
C ASP A 212 7.55 11.48 38.63
N LEU A 213 8.61 11.54 37.82
CA LEU A 213 8.55 11.18 36.41
C LEU A 213 8.33 9.67 36.21
N VAL A 214 8.71 8.83 37.15
CA VAL A 214 8.43 7.39 37.06
C VAL A 214 6.92 7.14 37.20
N TYR A 215 6.27 7.83 38.13
CA TYR A 215 4.84 7.72 38.32
C TYR A 215 4.07 8.39 37.17
N ALA A 216 4.47 9.61 36.76
CA ALA A 216 3.88 10.36 35.66
C ALA A 216 3.92 9.57 34.36
N LEU A 217 5.08 8.97 34.00
CA LEU A 217 5.23 8.15 32.81
C LEU A 217 4.35 6.90 32.88
N GLY A 218 4.28 6.25 34.06
CA GLY A 218 3.37 5.12 34.30
C GLY A 218 1.91 5.49 34.01
N LYS A 219 1.51 6.71 34.40
CA LYS A 219 0.17 7.26 34.10
C LYS A 219 -0.03 7.52 32.59
N VAL A 220 0.90 8.17 31.94
CA VAL A 220 0.85 8.35 30.48
C VAL A 220 0.67 7.00 29.78
N VAL A 221 1.50 6.03 30.12
CA VAL A 221 1.48 4.70 29.49
C VAL A 221 0.16 3.96 29.69
N THR A 222 -0.45 4.07 30.86
CA THR A 222 -1.68 3.35 31.21
C THR A 222 -2.95 4.11 30.81
N GLU A 223 -2.97 5.42 30.98
CA GLU A 223 -4.17 6.23 30.75
C GLU A 223 -4.36 6.63 29.29
N LEU A 224 -3.27 6.91 28.55
CA LEU A 224 -3.39 7.39 27.19
C LEU A 224 -4.18 6.45 26.28
N PRO A 225 -3.89 5.12 26.20
CA PRO A 225 -4.70 4.20 25.41
C PRO A 225 -6.16 4.13 25.88
N ALA A 226 -6.39 4.22 27.20
CA ALA A 226 -7.74 4.16 27.79
C ALA A 226 -8.55 5.43 27.45
N VAL A 227 -7.96 6.61 27.51
CA VAL A 227 -8.63 7.88 27.19
C VAL A 227 -8.86 8.02 25.68
N LEU A 228 -7.89 7.65 24.86
CA LEU A 228 -8.00 7.68 23.40
C LEU A 228 -9.22 6.90 22.91
N SER A 229 -9.49 5.73 23.47
CA SER A 229 -10.69 4.93 23.11
C SER A 229 -12.04 5.57 23.52
N ARG A 230 -12.04 6.74 24.19
CA ARG A 230 -13.21 7.56 24.52
C ARG A 230 -13.22 8.89 23.80
N ARG A 231 -12.11 9.28 23.21
CA ARG A 231 -11.98 10.54 22.46
C ARG A 231 -12.05 10.33 20.96
N ILE A 232 -11.69 9.14 20.51
CA ILE A 232 -11.75 8.68 19.11
C ILE A 232 -12.83 7.62 19.00
N ASP A 233 -13.64 7.65 17.94
CA ASP A 233 -14.66 6.63 17.68
C ASP A 233 -14.02 5.24 17.66
N PRO A 234 -14.45 4.27 18.50
CA PRO A 234 -13.89 2.93 18.50
C PRO A 234 -13.94 2.22 17.15
N ARG A 235 -14.86 2.61 16.26
CA ARG A 235 -14.97 2.06 14.88
C ARG A 235 -13.84 2.50 13.97
N ALA A 236 -13.09 3.56 14.34
CA ALA A 236 -11.91 4.00 13.61
C ALA A 236 -10.74 2.99 13.68
N GLY A 237 -10.84 1.95 14.51
CA GLY A 237 -9.78 0.96 14.66
C GLY A 237 -8.47 1.58 15.20
N PHE A 238 -8.58 2.61 16.04
CA PHE A 238 -7.43 3.32 16.59
C PHE A 238 -6.80 2.54 17.73
N SER A 239 -5.47 2.35 17.68
CA SER A 239 -4.71 1.70 18.75
C SER A 239 -3.35 2.38 18.94
N LEU A 240 -2.94 2.51 20.21
CA LEU A 240 -1.61 2.92 20.64
C LEU A 240 -0.97 1.79 21.41
N VAL A 241 0.20 1.34 20.98
CA VAL A 241 0.98 0.28 21.62
C VAL A 241 2.37 0.79 21.94
N TRP A 242 2.75 0.74 23.21
CA TRP A 242 4.07 1.13 23.66
C TRP A 242 5.07 0.00 23.46
N GLY A 243 6.19 0.29 22.79
CA GLY A 243 7.28 -0.65 22.53
C GLY A 243 8.48 -0.47 23.46
N ARG A 244 8.64 0.75 24.03
CA ARG A 244 9.77 1.09 24.91
C ARG A 244 9.36 2.05 25.99
N ILE A 245 9.85 1.80 27.22
CA ILE A 245 9.70 2.68 28.37
C ILE A 245 11.05 2.73 29.10
N SER A 246 11.48 3.94 29.52
CA SER A 246 12.73 4.15 30.26
C SER A 246 12.56 5.30 31.24
N ALA A 247 12.81 5.04 32.56
CA ALA A 247 12.80 6.06 33.59
C ALA A 247 13.66 5.62 34.79
N GLY A 248 14.59 6.47 35.22
CA GLY A 248 15.42 6.25 36.39
C GLY A 248 16.44 5.10 36.31
N SER A 249 17.36 5.07 37.26
CA SER A 249 18.43 4.06 37.33
C SER A 249 18.70 3.56 38.76
N ALA A 250 18.14 4.22 39.76
CA ALA A 250 18.34 3.88 41.18
C ALA A 250 17.03 3.96 41.98
N PRO A 251 16.79 3.03 42.92
CA PRO A 251 15.49 2.90 43.63
C PRO A 251 15.18 4.06 44.58
N ASN A 252 16.16 4.85 44.98
CA ASN A 252 16.01 5.96 45.93
C ASN A 252 16.20 7.35 45.25
N VAL A 253 16.19 7.41 43.91
CA VAL A 253 16.36 8.65 43.13
C VAL A 253 15.20 8.78 42.14
N ILE A 254 14.46 9.88 42.23
CA ILE A 254 13.49 10.30 41.23
C ILE A 254 14.27 10.92 40.07
N PRO A 255 14.15 10.40 38.84
CA PRO A 255 14.87 10.92 37.68
C PRO A 255 14.36 12.30 37.25
N ASP A 256 15.14 13.01 36.47
CA ASP A 256 14.81 14.29 35.83
C ASP A 256 14.41 14.13 34.35
N ASP A 257 14.48 12.90 33.83
CA ASP A 257 14.10 12.52 32.46
C ASP A 257 13.44 11.13 32.43
N ALA A 258 12.41 11.00 31.56
CA ALA A 258 11.71 9.74 31.34
C ALA A 258 11.14 9.68 29.91
N VAL A 259 11.18 8.52 29.26
CA VAL A 259 10.80 8.36 27.84
C VAL A 259 9.90 7.14 27.65
N ALA A 260 8.84 7.30 26.84
CA ALA A 260 8.07 6.20 26.26
C ALA A 260 8.01 6.35 24.74
N GLU A 261 8.18 5.23 24.03
CA GLU A 261 8.08 5.18 22.56
C GLU A 261 7.08 4.10 22.15
N GLY A 262 6.27 4.40 21.13
CA GLY A 262 5.22 3.50 20.70
C GLY A 262 4.82 3.70 19.25
N THR A 263 3.88 2.86 18.82
CA THR A 263 3.28 2.92 17.48
C THR A 263 1.78 3.17 17.58
N ILE A 264 1.27 3.92 16.61
CA ILE A 264 -0.16 4.18 16.44
C ILE A 264 -0.62 3.53 15.15
N ARG A 265 -1.78 2.86 15.22
CA ARG A 265 -2.49 2.29 14.07
C ARG A 265 -3.89 2.88 14.02
N CYS A 266 -4.38 3.16 12.81
CA CYS A 266 -5.72 3.70 12.59
C CYS A 266 -6.25 3.24 11.23
N LEU A 267 -7.55 2.91 11.15
CA LEU A 267 -8.21 2.44 9.93
C LEU A 267 -9.21 3.47 9.37
N ASN A 268 -9.14 4.71 9.86
CA ASN A 268 -10.05 5.80 9.48
C ASN A 268 -9.25 7.09 9.28
N ASP A 269 -9.49 7.75 8.18
CA ASP A 269 -8.74 8.91 7.74
C ASP A 269 -8.96 10.13 8.64
N GLU A 270 -10.21 10.48 8.96
CA GLU A 270 -10.54 11.63 9.83
C GLU A 270 -9.89 11.48 11.21
N ALA A 271 -9.97 10.28 11.79
CA ALA A 271 -9.35 9.97 13.08
C ALA A 271 -7.82 10.05 13.01
N TRP A 272 -7.21 9.61 11.90
CA TRP A 272 -5.78 9.69 11.66
C TRP A 272 -5.32 11.15 11.58
N HIS A 273 -6.05 12.00 10.84
CA HIS A 273 -5.72 13.43 10.73
C HIS A 273 -5.82 14.14 12.08
N ALA A 274 -6.82 13.83 12.92
CA ALA A 274 -7.03 14.43 14.23
C ALA A 274 -6.08 13.90 15.34
N ALA A 275 -5.50 12.72 15.14
CA ALA A 275 -4.75 12.00 16.18
C ALA A 275 -3.59 12.79 16.81
N PRO A 276 -2.72 13.51 16.06
CA PRO A 276 -1.58 14.20 16.65
C PRO A 276 -1.96 15.21 17.73
N ASP A 277 -2.97 16.03 17.47
CA ASP A 277 -3.42 17.08 18.40
C ASP A 277 -4.10 16.46 19.62
N ILE A 278 -4.93 15.44 19.43
CA ILE A 278 -5.60 14.71 20.52
C ILE A 278 -4.55 14.05 21.42
N VAL A 279 -3.60 13.33 20.84
CA VAL A 279 -2.55 12.61 21.59
C VAL A 279 -1.68 13.58 22.35
N LYS A 280 -1.19 14.67 21.71
CA LYS A 280 -0.37 15.68 22.33
C LYS A 280 -1.08 16.33 23.53
N GLY A 281 -2.31 16.80 23.35
CA GLY A 281 -3.07 17.45 24.42
C GLY A 281 -3.35 16.52 25.60
N LEU A 282 -3.57 15.21 25.36
CA LEU A 282 -3.76 14.23 26.42
C LEU A 282 -2.47 13.96 27.21
N VAL A 283 -1.33 13.84 26.54
CA VAL A 283 -0.03 13.65 27.21
C VAL A 283 0.30 14.85 28.08
N GLU A 284 0.17 16.09 27.56
CA GLU A 284 0.40 17.32 28.28
C GLU A 284 -0.51 17.44 29.52
N SER A 285 -1.79 17.09 29.37
CA SER A 285 -2.75 17.09 30.48
C SER A 285 -2.35 16.12 31.58
N VAL A 286 -2.02 14.88 31.26
CA VAL A 286 -1.61 13.87 32.25
C VAL A 286 -0.29 14.24 32.91
N ALA A 287 0.69 14.74 32.17
CA ALA A 287 1.99 15.12 32.72
C ALA A 287 1.90 16.32 33.69
N SER A 288 1.04 17.29 33.38
CA SER A 288 0.87 18.50 34.19
C SER A 288 0.35 18.22 35.60
N ASP A 289 -0.49 17.19 35.78
CA ASP A 289 -1.00 16.78 37.08
C ASP A 289 0.11 16.33 38.06
N TYR A 290 1.26 15.96 37.51
CA TYR A 290 2.45 15.52 38.27
C TYR A 290 3.59 16.52 38.28
N GLY A 291 3.36 17.76 37.78
CA GLY A 291 4.39 18.79 37.68
C GLY A 291 5.50 18.48 36.67
N ALA A 292 5.24 17.59 35.72
CA ALA A 292 6.17 17.24 34.64
C ALA A 292 5.90 18.08 33.40
N GLU A 293 6.97 18.46 32.69
CA GLU A 293 6.91 19.00 31.34
C GLU A 293 6.92 17.84 30.35
N ALA A 294 6.09 17.93 29.29
CA ALA A 294 5.98 16.90 28.28
C ALA A 294 6.39 17.42 26.89
N GLU A 295 7.28 16.70 26.23
CA GLU A 295 7.58 16.86 24.81
C GLU A 295 7.06 15.64 24.06
N VAL A 296 6.20 15.88 23.06
CA VAL A 296 5.61 14.82 22.23
C VAL A 296 6.12 14.95 20.81
N THR A 297 6.90 13.98 20.38
CA THR A 297 7.27 13.79 18.97
C THR A 297 6.31 12.82 18.33
N TYR A 298 5.47 13.30 17.44
CA TYR A 298 4.55 12.50 16.63
C TYR A 298 5.08 12.43 15.20
N LYS A 299 5.55 11.25 14.77
CA LYS A 299 6.05 11.02 13.42
C LYS A 299 4.99 10.29 12.62
N ARG A 300 4.38 10.99 11.67
CA ARG A 300 3.48 10.34 10.71
C ARG A 300 4.27 9.38 9.82
N GLY A 301 3.71 8.21 9.64
CA GLY A 301 4.16 7.23 8.65
C GLY A 301 3.24 7.24 7.44
N VAL A 302 2.72 6.07 7.05
CA VAL A 302 1.74 5.96 5.95
C VAL A 302 0.32 6.23 6.47
N PRO A 303 -0.55 6.89 5.67
CA PRO A 303 -1.97 7.02 6.00
C PRO A 303 -2.70 5.66 5.98
N PRO A 304 -3.96 5.59 6.45
CA PRO A 304 -4.76 4.39 6.25
C PRO A 304 -5.14 4.27 4.77
N THR A 305 -5.07 3.06 4.21
CA THR A 305 -5.56 2.82 2.84
C THR A 305 -7.08 2.74 2.87
N ILE A 306 -7.75 3.78 2.39
CA ILE A 306 -9.21 3.88 2.37
C ILE A 306 -9.72 3.67 0.94
N ASN A 307 -10.19 2.48 0.65
CA ASN A 307 -10.80 2.17 -0.64
C ASN A 307 -12.11 2.93 -0.83
N GLU A 308 -12.21 3.71 -1.89
CA GLU A 308 -13.41 4.44 -2.27
C GLU A 308 -14.48 3.48 -2.82
N GLU A 309 -15.74 3.69 -2.44
CA GLU A 309 -16.86 2.75 -2.71
C GLU A 309 -17.06 2.51 -4.21
N THR A 310 -17.12 3.56 -5.04
CA THR A 310 -17.31 3.45 -6.49
C THR A 310 -16.11 2.72 -7.13
N SER A 311 -14.89 2.97 -6.66
CA SER A 311 -13.68 2.27 -7.14
C SER A 311 -13.70 0.78 -6.79
N VAL A 312 -14.19 0.42 -5.60
CA VAL A 312 -14.40 -0.99 -5.23
C VAL A 312 -15.47 -1.65 -6.08
N ASP A 313 -16.55 -0.94 -6.40
CA ASP A 313 -17.62 -1.47 -7.26
C ASP A 313 -17.14 -1.68 -8.70
N ILE A 314 -16.33 -0.75 -9.23
CA ILE A 314 -15.63 -0.92 -10.52
C ILE A 314 -14.75 -2.17 -10.51
N MET A 315 -13.94 -2.35 -9.46
CA MET A 315 -13.10 -3.57 -9.35
C MET A 315 -13.95 -4.83 -9.21
N ARG A 316 -15.06 -4.78 -8.49
CA ARG A 316 -15.97 -5.93 -8.32
C ARG A 316 -16.61 -6.34 -9.65
N GLU A 317 -17.07 -5.36 -10.44
CA GLU A 317 -17.57 -5.60 -11.79
C GLU A 317 -16.48 -6.19 -12.68
N ALA A 318 -15.28 -5.61 -12.66
CA ALA A 318 -14.12 -6.08 -13.43
C ALA A 318 -13.72 -7.50 -13.07
N VAL A 319 -13.70 -7.86 -11.79
CA VAL A 319 -13.42 -9.23 -11.32
C VAL A 319 -14.48 -10.20 -11.84
N GLY A 320 -15.76 -9.83 -11.76
CA GLY A 320 -16.85 -10.63 -12.27
C GLY A 320 -16.76 -10.88 -13.78
N LEU A 321 -16.41 -9.84 -14.55
CA LEU A 321 -16.22 -9.94 -16.01
C LEU A 321 -14.98 -10.76 -16.39
N ALA A 322 -13.89 -10.62 -15.64
CA ALA A 322 -12.61 -11.24 -15.94
C ALA A 322 -12.51 -12.70 -15.52
N LEU A 323 -13.11 -13.06 -14.38
CA LEU A 323 -12.90 -14.36 -13.71
C LEU A 323 -14.21 -15.11 -13.41
N GLY A 324 -15.36 -14.46 -13.56
CA GLY A 324 -16.67 -14.99 -13.21
C GLY A 324 -17.21 -14.46 -11.88
N PRO A 325 -18.53 -14.62 -11.63
CA PRO A 325 -19.23 -13.96 -10.54
C PRO A 325 -18.76 -14.37 -9.13
N ASP A 326 -18.24 -15.57 -8.98
CA ASP A 326 -17.81 -16.11 -7.69
C ASP A 326 -16.36 -15.77 -7.34
N ALA A 327 -15.61 -15.07 -8.20
CA ALA A 327 -14.20 -14.77 -7.99
C ALA A 327 -13.96 -13.69 -6.94
N ALA A 328 -14.88 -12.73 -6.79
CA ALA A 328 -14.80 -11.69 -5.77
C ALA A 328 -15.10 -12.29 -4.37
N ALA A 329 -14.27 -11.95 -3.41
CA ALA A 329 -14.40 -12.40 -2.02
C ALA A 329 -14.28 -11.19 -1.05
N PRO A 330 -14.96 -11.21 0.09
CA PRO A 330 -14.66 -10.24 1.13
C PRO A 330 -13.25 -10.50 1.68
N THR A 331 -12.53 -9.43 2.03
CA THR A 331 -11.21 -9.54 2.67
C THR A 331 -11.21 -8.82 4.03
N PRO A 332 -10.53 -9.38 5.06
CA PRO A 332 -10.39 -8.71 6.34
C PRO A 332 -9.47 -7.51 6.22
N GLN A 333 -9.57 -6.58 7.20
CA GLN A 333 -8.62 -5.50 7.38
C GLN A 333 -7.26 -6.05 7.84
N SER A 334 -6.19 -5.37 7.43
CA SER A 334 -4.84 -5.58 7.93
C SER A 334 -4.43 -4.39 8.81
N LEU A 335 -3.67 -4.66 9.87
CA LEU A 335 -3.04 -3.61 10.65
C LEU A 335 -1.61 -3.28 10.16
N GLY A 336 -1.16 -3.93 9.07
CA GLY A 336 0.05 -3.52 8.34
C GLY A 336 -0.14 -2.17 7.65
N GLY A 337 0.95 -1.44 7.41
CA GLY A 337 0.96 -0.25 6.57
C GLY A 337 0.99 -0.64 5.09
N GLU A 338 0.60 0.28 4.23
CA GLU A 338 0.68 0.17 2.76
C GLU A 338 0.74 1.59 2.19
N ASP A 339 1.82 1.93 1.52
CA ASP A 339 2.06 3.31 1.10
C ASP A 339 1.29 3.71 -0.17
N PHE A 340 0.57 2.76 -0.81
CA PHE A 340 -0.47 3.04 -1.81
C PHE A 340 -1.50 4.06 -1.28
N ALA A 341 -1.67 4.12 0.03
CA ALA A 341 -2.53 5.11 0.68
C ALA A 341 -2.20 6.56 0.29
N TRP A 342 -0.94 6.90 0.02
CA TRP A 342 -0.56 8.25 -0.41
C TRP A 342 -1.17 8.66 -1.75
N TYR A 343 -1.41 7.72 -2.68
CA TYR A 343 -2.11 8.03 -3.94
C TYR A 343 -3.59 8.35 -3.68
N LEU A 344 -4.20 7.69 -2.68
CA LEU A 344 -5.61 7.91 -2.31
C LEU A 344 -5.85 9.25 -1.63
N GLU A 345 -4.81 9.90 -1.10
CA GLU A 345 -4.88 11.31 -0.64
C GLU A 345 -5.05 12.30 -1.82
N HIS A 346 -4.83 11.87 -3.06
CA HIS A 346 -4.89 12.74 -4.25
C HIS A 346 -6.07 12.42 -5.15
N VAL A 347 -6.39 11.16 -5.34
CA VAL A 347 -7.44 10.69 -6.25
C VAL A 347 -8.18 9.49 -5.64
N PRO A 348 -9.48 9.29 -5.97
CA PRO A 348 -10.19 8.09 -5.55
C PRO A 348 -9.54 6.84 -6.16
N GLY A 349 -9.65 5.71 -5.45
CA GLY A 349 -9.09 4.46 -5.92
C GLY A 349 -9.36 3.29 -5.00
N ALA A 350 -8.78 2.15 -5.33
CA ALA A 350 -8.89 0.96 -4.51
C ALA A 350 -7.69 0.01 -4.67
N LEU A 351 -7.30 -0.60 -3.56
CA LEU A 351 -6.38 -1.73 -3.49
C LEU A 351 -7.17 -3.00 -3.24
N ALA A 352 -6.93 -4.06 -4.02
CA ALA A 352 -7.53 -5.37 -3.82
C ALA A 352 -6.48 -6.42 -3.46
N ARG A 353 -6.92 -7.52 -2.84
CA ARG A 353 -6.07 -8.65 -2.49
C ARG A 353 -6.13 -9.71 -3.60
N LEU A 354 -5.00 -10.02 -4.22
CA LEU A 354 -4.85 -11.06 -5.23
C LEU A 354 -4.54 -12.39 -4.55
N GLY A 355 -5.41 -13.38 -4.72
CA GLY A 355 -5.17 -14.73 -4.21
C GLY A 355 -3.96 -15.38 -4.86
N THR A 356 -3.03 -15.85 -4.02
CA THR A 356 -1.78 -16.49 -4.45
C THR A 356 -1.57 -17.90 -3.90
N HIS A 357 -2.49 -18.35 -3.03
CA HIS A 357 -2.43 -19.72 -2.51
C HIS A 357 -2.75 -20.76 -3.58
N SER A 358 -1.87 -21.75 -3.74
CA SER A 358 -2.16 -22.90 -4.61
C SER A 358 -3.14 -23.86 -3.92
N PRO A 359 -4.24 -24.24 -4.57
CA PRO A 359 -5.14 -25.26 -4.04
C PRO A 359 -4.49 -26.65 -3.96
N ASP A 360 -3.35 -26.84 -4.65
CA ASP A 360 -2.60 -28.09 -4.68
C ASP A 360 -1.53 -28.16 -3.58
N TRP A 361 -1.37 -27.06 -2.78
CA TRP A 361 -0.43 -26.99 -1.68
C TRP A 361 -1.10 -27.36 -0.36
N ASP A 362 -0.64 -28.45 0.27
CA ASP A 362 -1.11 -29.00 1.54
C ASP A 362 -0.17 -28.71 2.74
N GLY A 363 0.91 -27.98 2.48
CA GLY A 363 1.88 -27.57 3.49
C GLY A 363 1.44 -26.36 4.34
N PRO A 364 2.32 -25.87 5.22
CA PRO A 364 2.07 -24.65 5.98
C PRO A 364 1.87 -23.45 5.06
N MET A 365 1.11 -22.44 5.55
CA MET A 365 0.91 -21.19 4.80
C MET A 365 2.25 -20.55 4.44
N LEU A 366 2.42 -20.23 3.16
CA LEU A 366 3.56 -19.50 2.63
C LEU A 366 3.33 -18.00 2.83
N ASP A 367 3.46 -17.55 4.09
CA ASP A 367 3.06 -16.21 4.51
C ASP A 367 4.06 -15.13 4.06
N LEU A 368 3.55 -13.90 3.92
CA LEU A 368 4.34 -12.72 3.59
C LEU A 368 5.47 -12.48 4.61
N HIS A 369 6.56 -11.83 4.18
CA HIS A 369 7.73 -11.47 5.00
C HIS A 369 8.44 -12.68 5.64
N ARG A 370 8.36 -13.83 4.96
CA ARG A 370 9.08 -15.05 5.34
C ARG A 370 9.97 -15.55 4.20
N GLY A 371 11.12 -16.12 4.54
CA GLY A 371 12.03 -16.73 3.54
C GLY A 371 11.42 -17.89 2.76
N THR A 372 10.33 -18.46 3.26
CA THR A 372 9.56 -19.53 2.61
C THR A 372 8.39 -19.02 1.74
N PHE A 373 8.14 -17.70 1.69
CA PHE A 373 7.05 -17.13 0.89
C PHE A 373 7.18 -17.52 -0.57
N ASP A 374 6.11 -18.06 -1.14
CA ASP A 374 5.98 -18.34 -2.57
C ASP A 374 4.52 -18.20 -3.01
N VAL A 375 4.31 -18.20 -4.30
CA VAL A 375 3.01 -17.96 -4.93
C VAL A 375 2.70 -19.04 -5.97
N ASP A 376 1.44 -19.29 -6.17
CA ASP A 376 0.98 -19.95 -7.40
C ASP A 376 1.13 -18.97 -8.58
N GLU A 377 2.02 -19.25 -9.51
CA GLU A 377 2.33 -18.34 -10.62
C GLU A 377 1.15 -18.08 -11.57
N ARG A 378 0.08 -18.90 -11.51
CA ARG A 378 -1.20 -18.62 -12.19
C ARG A 378 -1.78 -17.27 -11.75
N ALA A 379 -1.41 -16.78 -10.56
CA ALA A 379 -1.79 -15.45 -10.07
C ALA A 379 -1.38 -14.31 -11.02
N ILE A 380 -0.31 -14.48 -11.80
CA ILE A 380 0.13 -13.48 -12.78
C ILE A 380 -0.94 -13.30 -13.87
N GLY A 381 -1.39 -14.39 -14.46
CA GLY A 381 -2.46 -14.36 -15.48
C GLY A 381 -3.79 -13.86 -14.92
N VAL A 382 -4.14 -14.26 -13.69
CA VAL A 382 -5.34 -13.81 -12.97
C VAL A 382 -5.27 -12.31 -12.71
N GLY A 383 -4.17 -11.82 -12.11
CA GLY A 383 -3.97 -10.41 -11.81
C GLY A 383 -3.97 -9.53 -13.07
N THR A 384 -3.34 -10.01 -14.16
CA THR A 384 -3.34 -9.33 -15.46
C THR A 384 -4.76 -9.13 -15.98
N ARG A 385 -5.61 -10.19 -15.94
CA ARG A 385 -7.02 -10.10 -16.35
C ARG A 385 -7.76 -9.05 -15.51
N VAL A 386 -7.58 -9.08 -14.21
CA VAL A 386 -8.23 -8.15 -13.28
C VAL A 386 -7.79 -6.72 -13.56
N MET A 387 -6.48 -6.44 -13.66
CA MET A 387 -5.98 -5.08 -13.87
C MET A 387 -6.39 -4.49 -15.22
N VAL A 388 -6.33 -5.28 -16.30
CA VAL A 388 -6.81 -4.85 -17.62
C VAL A 388 -8.30 -4.52 -17.59
N THR A 389 -9.12 -5.43 -17.04
CA THR A 389 -10.56 -5.24 -17.00
C THR A 389 -10.94 -4.07 -16.09
N THR A 390 -10.26 -3.90 -14.94
CA THR A 390 -10.45 -2.75 -14.04
C THR A 390 -10.15 -1.43 -14.75
N ALA A 391 -9.03 -1.33 -15.47
CA ALA A 391 -8.69 -0.12 -16.20
C ALA A 391 -9.77 0.25 -17.23
N LEU A 392 -10.22 -0.71 -18.03
CA LEU A 392 -11.21 -0.47 -19.06
C LEU A 392 -12.60 -0.16 -18.49
N THR A 393 -13.03 -0.85 -17.42
CA THR A 393 -14.28 -0.57 -16.73
C THR A 393 -14.28 0.83 -16.10
N ALA A 394 -13.15 1.23 -15.50
CA ALA A 394 -12.99 2.55 -14.91
C ALA A 394 -13.03 3.67 -15.97
N LEU A 395 -12.27 3.51 -17.05
CA LEU A 395 -12.27 4.47 -18.18
C LEU A 395 -13.68 4.65 -18.77
N ASP A 396 -14.45 3.57 -18.86
CA ASP A 396 -15.83 3.60 -19.37
C ASP A 396 -16.78 4.31 -18.39
N ALA A 397 -16.62 4.05 -17.08
CA ALA A 397 -17.44 4.66 -16.03
C ALA A 397 -17.20 6.17 -15.92
N ASP A 398 -15.93 6.58 -15.85
CA ASP A 398 -15.55 7.99 -15.71
C ASP A 398 -15.80 8.77 -17.02
N GLY A 399 -15.69 8.13 -18.20
CA GLY A 399 -16.10 8.72 -19.47
C GLY A 399 -17.59 9.03 -19.55
N ARG A 400 -18.42 8.12 -19.05
CA ARG A 400 -19.88 8.35 -18.98
C ARG A 400 -20.24 9.46 -17.98
N ALA A 401 -19.53 9.57 -16.87
CA ALA A 401 -19.74 10.62 -15.87
C ALA A 401 -19.45 12.00 -16.46
N ARG A 402 -18.30 12.20 -17.10
CA ARG A 402 -17.92 13.46 -17.75
C ARG A 402 -18.91 13.89 -18.82
N THR A 403 -19.38 12.96 -19.66
CA THR A 403 -20.37 13.26 -20.69
C THR A 403 -21.71 13.76 -20.11
N ARG A 404 -22.11 13.25 -18.92
CA ARG A 404 -23.32 13.72 -18.24
C ARG A 404 -23.14 15.12 -17.66
N GLU A 405 -22.02 15.39 -16.99
CA GLU A 405 -21.69 16.71 -16.44
C GLU A 405 -21.66 17.78 -17.53
N GLU A 406 -20.99 17.51 -18.67
CA GLU A 406 -20.95 18.41 -19.82
C GLU A 406 -22.35 18.69 -20.40
N ALA A 407 -23.21 17.66 -20.45
CA ALA A 407 -24.58 17.81 -20.92
C ALA A 407 -25.47 18.63 -19.95
N GLU A 408 -25.27 18.44 -18.64
CA GLU A 408 -25.98 19.21 -17.61
C GLU A 408 -25.53 20.68 -17.60
N GLU A 409 -24.24 20.97 -17.74
CA GLU A 409 -23.71 22.32 -17.85
C GLU A 409 -24.24 23.04 -19.11
N GLN A 410 -24.32 22.34 -20.26
CA GLN A 410 -24.88 22.88 -21.49
C GLN A 410 -26.40 23.12 -21.39
N ALA A 411 -27.11 22.36 -20.58
CA ALA A 411 -28.55 22.55 -20.36
C ALA A 411 -28.86 23.72 -19.41
N LEU A 412 -27.87 24.14 -18.60
CA LEU A 412 -27.98 25.25 -17.64
C LEU A 412 -27.49 26.60 -18.24
N ALA A 413 -26.79 26.59 -19.36
CA ALA A 413 -26.26 27.75 -20.08
C ALA A 413 -27.25 28.23 -21.16
#